data_d4b722d6c1d4dcb13c510df5ff87dac1
#
_entry.id   d4b722d6c1d4dcb13c510df5ff87dac1
#
_cell.length_a   1.000
_cell.length_b   1.000
_cell.length_c   1.000
_cell.angle_alpha   90.00
_cell.angle_beta   90.00
_cell.angle_gamma   90.00
#
_symmetry.space_group_name_H-M   'P 1'
#
loop_
_entity.id
_entity.type
_entity.pdbx_description
1 polymer ?
#
loop_
_entity_poly.entity_id
_entity_poly.type
_entity_poly.pdbx_seq_one_letter_code
_entity_poly.pdbx_strand_id
1 'polypeptide(L)'
;MLAAKIPNNEYGRLQKLKGYQVLDTSAEKEYDDITKLASFICETPIALISLVDKDRQWFKSKVGLNPPELARDIAFCAHTILTDDVLIVSDSSKDQRFYDNPLTTNSPHIQFYAGAPLITPDGWKIGTL
;
A
#
# COMPACT_ATOMS: atom_id res chain seq x y z
N MET A 1 -16.80 -7.91 1.26
CA MET A 1 -15.55 -7.15 1.06
C MET A 1 -15.63 -6.37 -0.25
N LEU A 2 -15.17 -5.15 -0.24
CA LEU A 2 -15.16 -4.30 -1.44
C LEU A 2 -13.72 -4.15 -1.94
N ALA A 3 -13.39 -4.87 -3.02
CA ALA A 3 -12.10 -4.68 -3.69
C ALA A 3 -12.07 -3.32 -4.38
N ALA A 4 -10.90 -2.68 -4.43
CA ALA A 4 -10.73 -1.41 -5.12
C ALA A 4 -10.94 -1.58 -6.63
N LYS A 5 -11.52 -0.56 -7.25
CA LYS A 5 -11.62 -0.52 -8.70
C LYS A 5 -10.24 -0.48 -9.35
N ILE A 6 -10.13 -1.05 -10.54
CA ILE A 6 -8.91 -0.90 -11.33
C ILE A 6 -8.93 0.49 -11.97
N PRO A 7 -7.84 1.29 -11.83
CA PRO A 7 -7.78 2.61 -12.45
C PRO A 7 -7.93 2.55 -13.96
N ASN A 8 -8.53 3.58 -14.55
CA ASN A 8 -8.70 3.67 -16.00
C ASN A 8 -7.35 3.67 -16.74
N ASN A 9 -6.29 4.15 -16.11
CA ASN A 9 -4.95 4.23 -16.66
C ASN A 9 -4.04 3.06 -16.21
N GLU A 10 -4.61 1.93 -15.81
CA GLU A 10 -3.89 0.79 -15.25
C GLU A 10 -2.76 0.29 -16.15
N TYR A 11 -2.99 0.17 -17.45
CA TYR A 11 -1.96 -0.33 -18.36
C TYR A 11 -0.70 0.55 -18.31
N GLY A 12 -0.85 1.86 -18.47
CA GLY A 12 0.27 2.81 -18.41
C GLY A 12 0.92 2.85 -17.03
N ARG A 13 0.11 2.78 -15.98
CA ARG A 13 0.58 2.71 -14.59
C ARG A 13 1.50 1.51 -14.38
N LEU A 14 1.09 0.32 -14.84
CA LEU A 14 1.90 -0.89 -14.73
C LEU A 14 3.17 -0.82 -15.57
N GLN A 15 3.10 -0.24 -16.76
CA GLN A 15 4.31 -0.02 -17.58
C GLN A 15 5.30 0.89 -16.86
N LYS A 16 4.81 1.96 -16.23
CA LYS A 16 5.65 2.88 -15.47
C LYS A 16 6.29 2.18 -14.26
N LEU A 17 5.50 1.43 -13.50
CA LEU A 17 6.01 0.65 -12.37
C LEU A 17 7.11 -0.32 -12.80
N LYS A 18 6.88 -1.09 -13.85
CA LYS A 18 7.86 -2.05 -14.38
C LYS A 18 9.13 -1.36 -14.87
N GLY A 19 9.01 -0.16 -15.40
CA GLY A 19 10.15 0.63 -15.87
C GLY A 19 11.16 0.98 -14.77
N TYR A 20 10.72 1.06 -13.52
CA TYR A 20 11.62 1.30 -12.39
C TYR A 20 12.44 0.07 -12.00
N GLN A 21 12.06 -1.12 -12.45
CA GLN A 21 12.77 -2.39 -12.14
C GLN A 21 12.97 -2.60 -10.63
N VAL A 22 11.98 -2.22 -9.83
CA VAL A 22 12.05 -2.31 -8.37
C VAL A 22 11.33 -3.54 -7.81
N LEU A 23 10.34 -4.07 -8.54
CA LEU A 23 9.61 -5.27 -8.10
C LEU A 23 10.54 -6.47 -7.96
N ASP A 24 10.34 -7.25 -6.90
CA ASP A 24 11.11 -8.46 -6.60
C ASP A 24 12.60 -8.23 -6.39
N THR A 25 12.97 -7.01 -6.00
CA THR A 25 14.35 -6.67 -5.65
C THR A 25 14.57 -6.84 -4.14
N SER A 26 15.84 -6.95 -3.74
CA SER A 26 16.20 -7.10 -2.33
C SER A 26 15.96 -5.82 -1.54
N ALA A 27 15.88 -5.97 -0.20
CA ALA A 27 15.74 -4.85 0.71
C ALA A 27 16.92 -3.88 0.55
N GLU A 28 16.65 -2.58 0.72
CA GLU A 28 17.66 -1.53 0.64
C GLU A 28 17.52 -0.61 1.85
N LYS A 29 18.65 -0.24 2.42
CA LYS A 29 18.70 0.55 3.66
C LYS A 29 17.93 1.88 3.54
N GLU A 30 18.02 2.55 2.41
CA GLU A 30 17.37 3.85 2.19
C GLU A 30 15.85 3.76 2.36
N TYR A 31 15.24 2.70 1.84
CA TYR A 31 13.80 2.48 1.98
C TYR A 31 13.44 2.01 3.38
N ASP A 32 14.26 1.14 3.97
CA ASP A 32 14.03 0.64 5.33
C ASP A 32 14.15 1.75 6.37
N ASP A 33 15.03 2.71 6.16
CA ASP A 33 15.13 3.90 7.01
C ASP A 33 13.85 4.73 6.96
N ILE A 34 13.22 4.85 5.78
CA ILE A 34 11.97 5.59 5.62
C ILE A 34 10.82 4.91 6.37
N THR A 35 10.67 3.59 6.23
CA THR A 35 9.60 2.87 6.94
C THR A 35 9.80 2.87 8.45
N LYS A 36 11.03 2.75 8.92
CA LYS A 36 11.34 2.86 10.35
C LYS A 36 11.00 4.25 10.88
N LEU A 37 11.37 5.28 10.14
CA LEU A 37 11.07 6.67 10.52
C LEU A 37 9.56 6.92 10.54
N ALA A 38 8.84 6.45 9.53
CA ALA A 38 7.38 6.57 9.47
C ALA A 38 6.70 5.89 10.66
N SER A 39 7.11 4.67 10.98
CA SER A 39 6.60 3.93 12.15
C SER A 39 6.86 4.70 13.45
N PHE A 40 8.04 5.27 13.59
CA PHE A 40 8.42 6.03 14.78
C PHE A 40 7.61 7.33 14.91
N ILE A 41 7.56 8.12 13.84
CA ILE A 41 6.87 9.44 13.85
C ILE A 41 5.37 9.26 14.05
N CYS A 42 4.76 8.30 13.36
CA CYS A 42 3.32 8.07 13.41
C CYS A 42 2.89 7.20 14.58
N GLU A 43 3.85 6.66 15.34
CA GLU A 43 3.59 5.74 16.45
C GLU A 43 2.72 4.56 16.02
N THR A 44 3.02 3.99 14.84
CA THR A 44 2.28 2.85 14.29
C THR A 44 3.15 1.59 14.33
N PRO A 45 2.55 0.41 14.63
CA PRO A 45 3.30 -0.85 14.64
C PRO A 45 3.66 -1.34 13.24
N ILE A 46 2.97 -0.86 12.21
CA ILE A 46 3.19 -1.25 10.82
C ILE A 46 3.47 -0.01 9.99
N ALA A 47 4.51 -0.08 9.17
CA ALA A 47 4.80 0.92 8.14
C ALA A 47 5.34 0.21 6.90
N LEU A 48 4.86 0.60 5.73
CA LEU A 48 5.12 -0.12 4.48
C LEU A 48 5.40 0.86 3.35
N ILE A 49 6.41 0.54 2.54
CA ILE A 49 6.49 1.06 1.17
C ILE A 49 5.98 -0.05 0.27
N SER A 50 4.80 0.17 -0.28
CA SER A 50 4.07 -0.80 -1.09
C SER A 50 4.05 -0.38 -2.54
N LEU A 51 4.23 -1.34 -3.44
CA LEU A 51 4.03 -1.15 -4.87
C LEU A 51 2.83 -1.98 -5.30
N VAL A 52 1.90 -1.36 -6.02
CA VAL A 52 0.66 -2.03 -6.44
C VAL A 52 0.88 -2.59 -7.84
N ASP A 53 1.15 -3.88 -7.89
CA ASP A 53 1.29 -4.63 -9.13
C ASP A 53 -0.08 -5.09 -9.64
N LYS A 54 -0.12 -5.82 -10.73
CA LYS A 54 -1.36 -6.26 -11.38
C LYS A 54 -2.30 -7.01 -10.43
N ASP A 55 -1.77 -7.97 -9.66
CA ASP A 55 -2.57 -8.85 -8.80
C ASP A 55 -2.08 -8.88 -7.35
N ARG A 56 -1.11 -8.05 -7.00
CA ARG A 56 -0.49 -8.08 -5.67
C ARG A 56 -0.07 -6.69 -5.20
N GLN A 57 -0.02 -6.55 -3.89
CA GLN A 57 0.69 -5.49 -3.19
C GLN A 57 2.04 -6.05 -2.77
N TRP A 58 3.12 -5.56 -3.37
CA TRP A 58 4.48 -6.02 -3.06
C TRP A 58 5.20 -4.99 -2.19
N PHE A 59 5.90 -5.47 -1.16
CA PHE A 59 6.56 -4.58 -0.20
C PHE A 59 8.04 -4.40 -0.53
N LYS A 60 8.42 -3.19 -0.94
CA LYS A 60 9.83 -2.82 -1.07
C LYS A 60 10.48 -2.66 0.30
N SER A 61 9.74 -2.18 1.29
CA SER A 61 10.17 -2.08 2.68
C SER A 61 8.99 -2.30 3.60
N LYS A 62 9.23 -2.92 4.75
CA LYS A 62 8.16 -3.22 5.70
C LYS A 62 8.67 -3.27 7.13
N VAL A 63 7.84 -2.77 8.05
CA VAL A 63 8.00 -2.87 9.49
C VAL A 63 6.71 -3.49 10.04
N GLY A 64 6.83 -4.50 10.89
CA GLY A 64 5.69 -5.06 11.62
C GLY A 64 4.76 -5.98 10.85
N LEU A 65 5.11 -6.37 9.64
CA LEU A 65 4.32 -7.29 8.83
C LEU A 65 5.25 -8.35 8.22
N ASN A 66 4.87 -9.64 8.33
CA ASN A 66 5.74 -10.73 7.92
C ASN A 66 5.70 -11.07 6.42
N PRO A 67 4.53 -11.19 5.76
CA PRO A 67 4.51 -11.62 4.36
C PRO A 67 5.22 -10.61 3.45
N PRO A 68 5.88 -11.09 2.38
CA PRO A 68 6.56 -10.20 1.43
C PRO A 68 5.61 -9.49 0.48
N GLU A 69 4.38 -9.97 0.36
CA GLU A 69 3.36 -9.43 -0.50
C GLU A 69 1.96 -9.87 -0.03
N LEU A 70 0.94 -9.18 -0.49
CA LEU A 70 -0.47 -9.53 -0.25
C LEU A 70 -1.23 -9.49 -1.58
N ALA A 71 -2.36 -10.20 -1.64
CA ALA A 71 -3.24 -10.11 -2.79
C ALA A 71 -3.78 -8.67 -2.92
N ARG A 72 -3.86 -8.19 -4.15
CA ARG A 72 -4.30 -6.82 -4.42
C ARG A 72 -5.74 -6.56 -3.99
N ASP A 73 -6.64 -7.53 -4.13
CA ASP A 73 -8.05 -7.36 -3.79
C ASP A 73 -8.31 -7.15 -2.29
N ILE A 74 -7.40 -7.54 -1.40
CA ILE A 74 -7.51 -7.22 0.02
C ILE A 74 -6.65 -6.02 0.43
N ALA A 75 -5.89 -5.44 -0.49
CA ALA A 75 -4.93 -4.38 -0.18
C ALA A 75 -5.63 -3.04 0.03
N PHE A 76 -5.40 -2.40 1.18
CA PHE A 76 -5.87 -1.03 1.45
C PHE A 76 -5.24 -0.04 0.46
N CYS A 77 -3.98 -0.24 0.12
CA CYS A 77 -3.24 0.64 -0.80
C CYS A 77 -3.83 0.66 -2.21
N ALA A 78 -4.53 -0.40 -2.62
CA ALA A 78 -5.21 -0.42 -3.91
C ALA A 78 -6.33 0.63 -4.00
N HIS A 79 -6.92 1.01 -2.87
CA HIS A 79 -7.84 2.14 -2.78
C HIS A 79 -7.10 3.48 -2.78
N THR A 80 -5.94 3.54 -2.13
CA THR A 80 -5.14 4.76 -2.04
C THR A 80 -4.69 5.27 -3.40
N ILE A 81 -4.29 4.38 -4.30
CA ILE A 81 -3.83 4.78 -5.63
C ILE A 81 -4.94 5.33 -6.54
N LEU A 82 -6.18 5.30 -6.09
CA LEU A 82 -7.32 5.91 -6.80
C LEU A 82 -7.48 7.39 -6.47
N THR A 83 -6.74 7.92 -5.50
CA THR A 83 -6.83 9.31 -5.04
C THR A 83 -5.49 10.02 -5.21
N ASP A 84 -5.52 11.36 -5.24
CA ASP A 84 -4.31 12.19 -5.29
C ASP A 84 -3.81 12.54 -3.89
N ASP A 85 -4.63 12.36 -2.86
CA ASP A 85 -4.35 12.75 -1.49
C ASP A 85 -4.09 11.53 -0.60
N VAL A 86 -3.66 11.78 0.63
CA VAL A 86 -3.54 10.73 1.65
C VAL A 86 -4.92 10.15 1.94
N LEU A 87 -5.05 8.84 1.81
CA LEU A 87 -6.25 8.14 2.23
C LEU A 87 -6.15 7.84 3.73
N ILE A 88 -7.13 8.34 4.51
CA ILE A 88 -7.19 8.09 5.94
C ILE A 88 -8.45 7.27 6.26
N VAL A 89 -8.25 6.15 6.95
CA VAL A 89 -9.31 5.29 7.46
C VAL A 89 -9.19 5.31 8.98
N SER A 90 -10.06 6.07 9.64
CA SER A 90 -9.98 6.27 11.09
C SER A 90 -10.30 5.00 11.87
N ASP A 91 -11.26 4.21 11.39
CA ASP A 91 -11.65 2.93 11.98
C ASP A 91 -12.12 2.00 10.86
N SER A 92 -11.28 1.05 10.51
CA SER A 92 -11.56 0.11 9.42
C SER A 92 -12.81 -0.74 9.68
N SER A 93 -13.11 -1.03 10.94
CA SER A 93 -14.29 -1.83 11.31
C SER A 93 -15.61 -1.11 11.02
N LYS A 94 -15.57 0.21 10.84
CA LYS A 94 -16.73 1.06 10.55
C LYS A 94 -16.71 1.60 9.12
N ASP A 95 -15.71 1.23 8.32
CA ASP A 95 -15.59 1.68 6.94
C ASP A 95 -16.22 0.65 6.00
N GLN A 96 -17.10 1.11 5.12
CA GLN A 96 -17.82 0.22 4.20
C GLN A 96 -16.89 -0.58 3.28
N ARG A 97 -15.70 -0.06 3.00
CA ARG A 97 -14.71 -0.73 2.16
C ARG A 97 -13.95 -1.82 2.88
N PHE A 98 -13.78 -1.69 4.22
CA PHE A 98 -12.80 -2.47 4.96
C PHE A 98 -13.35 -3.25 6.15
N TYR A 99 -14.61 -3.07 6.56
CA TYR A 99 -15.13 -3.68 7.79
C TYR A 99 -15.05 -5.21 7.78
N ASP A 100 -15.21 -5.83 6.64
CA ASP A 100 -15.13 -7.29 6.46
C ASP A 100 -13.87 -7.73 5.70
N ASN A 101 -12.89 -6.83 5.53
CA ASN A 101 -11.62 -7.15 4.91
C ASN A 101 -10.81 -8.10 5.81
N PRO A 102 -10.20 -9.16 5.27
CA PRO A 102 -9.41 -10.09 6.07
C PRO A 102 -8.31 -9.43 6.91
N LEU A 103 -7.72 -8.33 6.44
CA LEU A 103 -6.71 -7.58 7.20
C LEU A 103 -7.30 -6.83 8.40
N THR A 104 -8.61 -6.60 8.40
CA THR A 104 -9.35 -6.00 9.52
C THR A 104 -9.84 -7.06 10.49
N THR A 105 -10.46 -8.12 9.98
CA THR A 105 -11.11 -9.15 10.80
C THR A 105 -10.15 -10.20 11.34
N ASN A 106 -9.03 -10.42 10.64
CA ASN A 106 -7.99 -11.37 11.02
C ASN A 106 -6.68 -10.63 11.28
N SER A 107 -5.64 -11.36 11.71
CA SER A 107 -4.32 -10.78 11.89
C SER A 107 -3.84 -10.09 10.58
N PRO A 108 -3.32 -8.85 10.66
CA PRO A 108 -2.88 -8.11 11.84
C PRO A 108 -3.97 -7.26 12.53
N HIS A 109 -5.24 -7.39 12.18
CA HIS A 109 -6.36 -6.62 12.73
C HIS A 109 -6.14 -5.11 12.57
N ILE A 110 -5.95 -4.67 11.34
CA ILE A 110 -5.78 -3.25 11.03
C ILE A 110 -7.03 -2.49 11.46
N GLN A 111 -6.85 -1.48 12.31
CA GLN A 111 -7.94 -0.61 12.77
C GLN A 111 -7.86 0.78 12.16
N PHE A 112 -6.66 1.33 12.08
CA PHE A 112 -6.38 2.63 11.48
C PHE A 112 -5.46 2.42 10.28
N TYR A 113 -5.70 3.19 9.23
CA TYR A 113 -4.84 3.21 8.05
C TYR A 113 -4.66 4.64 7.56
N ALA A 114 -3.45 4.99 7.19
CA ALA A 114 -3.15 6.20 6.45
C ALA A 114 -2.14 5.85 5.36
N GLY A 115 -2.48 6.14 4.12
CA GLY A 115 -1.62 5.85 2.99
C GLY A 115 -1.46 7.05 2.07
N ALA A 116 -0.21 7.40 1.78
CA ALA A 116 0.12 8.45 0.82
C ALA A 116 0.45 7.80 -0.52
N PRO A 117 -0.21 8.19 -1.63
CA PRO A 117 0.13 7.62 -2.93
C PRO A 117 1.52 8.07 -3.36
N LEU A 118 2.30 7.12 -3.88
CA LEU A 118 3.59 7.40 -4.50
C LEU A 118 3.35 7.79 -5.96
N ILE A 119 3.49 9.06 -6.25
CA ILE A 119 3.18 9.63 -7.56
C ILE A 119 4.49 9.96 -8.27
N THR A 120 4.68 9.40 -9.47
CA THR A 120 5.86 9.69 -10.28
C THR A 120 5.84 11.14 -10.77
N PRO A 121 6.99 11.71 -11.20
CA PRO A 121 7.02 13.08 -11.71
C PRO A 121 6.05 13.33 -12.86
N ASP A 122 5.74 12.31 -13.67
CA ASP A 122 4.78 12.39 -14.77
C ASP A 122 3.37 11.93 -14.39
N GLY A 123 3.08 11.76 -13.09
CA GLY A 123 1.72 11.64 -12.57
C GLY A 123 1.17 10.23 -12.38
N TRP A 124 1.99 9.19 -12.51
CA TRP A 124 1.55 7.82 -12.30
C TRP A 124 1.58 7.43 -10.83
N LYS A 125 0.50 6.81 -10.35
CA LYS A 125 0.41 6.32 -8.96
C LYS A 125 0.81 4.86 -8.93
N ILE A 126 2.02 4.59 -8.46
CA ILE A 126 2.61 3.24 -8.53
C ILE A 126 2.57 2.47 -7.21
N GLY A 127 2.32 3.16 -6.12
CA GLY A 127 2.31 2.54 -4.81
C GLY A 127 1.96 3.52 -3.71
N THR A 128 2.32 3.18 -2.47
CA THR A 128 1.97 3.95 -1.28
C THR A 128 3.05 3.88 -0.20
N LEU A 129 3.08 4.90 0.63
CA LEU A 129 3.73 4.87 1.92
C LEU A 129 2.66 4.96 2.99
#